data_692baa8b8936250415ebb43fad9d286b
#
_entry.id   692baa8b8936250415ebb43fad9d286b
#
_cell.length_a   1.000
_cell.length_b   1.000
_cell.length_c   1.000
_cell.angle_alpha   90.00
_cell.angle_beta   90.00
_cell.angle_gamma   90.00
#
_symmetry.space_group_name_H-M   'P 1'
#
loop_
_entity.id
_entity.type
_entity.pdbx_description
1 polymer ?
#
loop_
_entity_poly.entity_id
_entity_poly.type
_entity_poly.pdbx_seq_one_letter_code
_entity_poly.pdbx_strand_id
1 'polypeptide(L)'
;AYHQDLMSFLWSKPESPWLIWLWHALSWLASLFLIGLSAIVSFLISQLFFSALVMDHMARITEIKITGAVTEPEKLPLWKSFASIILQEIPRSIVPLILSLLILVFGWVTPLGPILTVLSGALAIVFLSWDNTDLIPARNLLPFKKRFGFLMKTIPFHLGFGLPFLV
;
A
#
# COMPACT_ATOMS: atom_id res chain seq x y z
N ALA A 1 -29.22 -0.72 4.22
CA ALA A 1 -30.03 0.49 4.28
C ALA A 1 -29.24 1.69 3.75
N TYR A 2 -28.14 2.10 4.36
CA TYR A 2 -27.37 3.34 3.99
C TYR A 2 -26.87 3.40 2.54
N HIS A 3 -26.50 2.27 1.91
CA HIS A 3 -25.99 2.30 0.53
C HIS A 3 -27.09 2.60 -0.50
N GLN A 4 -28.31 2.18 -0.23
CA GLN A 4 -29.45 2.46 -1.12
C GLN A 4 -29.85 3.94 -1.07
N ASP A 5 -29.75 4.55 0.10
CA ASP A 5 -30.03 5.98 0.27
C ASP A 5 -28.97 6.85 -0.43
N LEU A 6 -27.70 6.48 -0.33
CA LEU A 6 -26.60 7.14 -1.06
C LEU A 6 -26.76 7.00 -2.58
N MET A 7 -27.13 5.83 -3.07
CA MET A 7 -27.31 5.61 -4.51
C MET A 7 -28.57 6.30 -5.04
N SER A 8 -29.65 6.40 -4.27
CA SER A 8 -30.84 7.16 -4.65
C SER A 8 -30.59 8.66 -4.71
N PHE A 9 -29.62 9.17 -3.92
CA PHE A 9 -29.17 10.56 -3.98
C PHE A 9 -28.33 10.84 -5.23
N LEU A 10 -27.49 9.89 -5.66
CA LEU A 10 -26.62 10.05 -6.82
C LEU A 10 -27.35 9.76 -8.15
N TRP A 11 -28.29 8.82 -8.15
CA TRP A 11 -29.02 8.41 -9.35
C TRP A 11 -30.35 7.75 -8.95
N SER A 12 -31.46 8.32 -9.40
CA SER A 12 -32.79 7.76 -9.21
C SER A 12 -32.93 6.40 -9.89
N LYS A 13 -33.63 5.46 -9.24
CA LYS A 13 -33.87 4.11 -9.77
C LYS A 13 -34.62 4.20 -11.11
N PRO A 14 -34.07 3.66 -12.20
CA PRO A 14 -34.71 3.69 -13.50
C PRO A 14 -35.93 2.76 -13.56
N GLU A 15 -36.93 3.07 -14.42
CA GLU A 15 -38.15 2.27 -14.56
C GLU A 15 -38.00 1.09 -15.54
N SER A 16 -37.03 1.14 -16.46
CA SER A 16 -36.79 0.10 -17.47
C SER A 16 -36.13 -1.14 -16.85
N PRO A 17 -36.61 -2.38 -17.13
CA PRO A 17 -36.09 -3.61 -16.53
C PRO A 17 -34.59 -3.83 -16.75
N TRP A 18 -34.08 -3.53 -17.94
CA TRP A 18 -32.67 -3.71 -18.23
C TRP A 18 -31.78 -2.63 -17.57
N LEU A 19 -32.30 -1.42 -17.42
CA LEU A 19 -31.63 -0.33 -16.71
C LEU A 19 -31.61 -0.60 -15.19
N ILE A 20 -32.61 -1.29 -14.66
CA ILE A 20 -32.63 -1.75 -13.26
C ILE A 20 -31.47 -2.71 -12.99
N TRP A 21 -31.21 -3.66 -13.90
CA TRP A 21 -30.07 -4.57 -13.77
C TRP A 21 -28.73 -3.82 -13.79
N LEU A 22 -28.56 -2.90 -14.74
CA LEU A 22 -27.37 -2.04 -14.84
C LEU A 22 -27.19 -1.18 -13.57
N TRP A 23 -28.29 -0.64 -13.05
CA TRP A 23 -28.30 0.15 -11.82
C TRP A 23 -27.84 -0.70 -10.61
N HIS A 24 -28.30 -1.93 -10.49
CA HIS A 24 -27.83 -2.83 -9.44
C HIS A 24 -26.35 -3.16 -9.60
N ALA A 25 -25.90 -3.48 -10.80
CA ALA A 25 -24.49 -3.77 -11.07
C ALA A 25 -23.57 -2.58 -10.71
N LEU A 26 -23.96 -1.36 -11.11
CA LEU A 26 -23.25 -0.13 -10.76
C LEU A 26 -23.29 0.15 -9.25
N SER A 27 -24.41 -0.11 -8.58
CA SER A 27 -24.55 0.04 -7.12
C SER A 27 -23.61 -0.90 -6.37
N TRP A 28 -23.52 -2.16 -6.80
CA TRP A 28 -22.58 -3.13 -6.25
C TRP A 28 -21.12 -2.72 -6.48
N LEU A 29 -20.81 -2.28 -7.68
CA LEU A 29 -19.47 -1.81 -8.03
C LEU A 29 -19.06 -0.58 -7.21
N ALA A 30 -19.98 0.38 -7.05
CA ALA A 30 -19.76 1.57 -6.23
C ALA A 30 -19.58 1.22 -4.75
N SER A 31 -20.38 0.28 -4.23
CA SER A 31 -20.26 -0.21 -2.85
C SER A 31 -18.92 -0.89 -2.61
N LEU A 32 -18.47 -1.73 -3.55
CA LEU A 32 -17.19 -2.41 -3.50
C LEU A 32 -16.02 -1.41 -3.56
N PHE A 33 -16.15 -0.39 -4.40
CA PHE A 33 -15.19 0.70 -4.50
C PHE A 33 -15.12 1.51 -3.18
N LEU A 34 -16.25 1.86 -2.59
CA LEU A 34 -16.30 2.59 -1.31
C LEU A 34 -15.71 1.78 -0.15
N ILE A 35 -16.01 0.47 -0.09
CA ILE A 35 -15.43 -0.44 0.91
C ILE A 35 -13.90 -0.51 0.71
N GLY A 36 -13.43 -0.69 -0.51
CA GLY A 36 -12.01 -0.71 -0.84
C GLY A 36 -11.31 0.60 -0.48
N LEU A 37 -11.91 1.73 -0.82
CA LEU A 37 -11.40 3.06 -0.49
C LEU A 37 -11.34 3.26 1.03
N SER A 38 -12.39 2.87 1.76
CA SER A 38 -12.42 2.95 3.23
C SER A 38 -11.34 2.08 3.86
N ALA A 39 -11.12 0.88 3.36
CA ALA A 39 -10.06 -0.01 3.83
C ALA A 39 -8.67 0.60 3.59
N ILE A 40 -8.42 1.18 2.41
CA ILE A 40 -7.16 1.85 2.08
C ILE A 40 -6.94 3.06 3.00
N VAL A 41 -7.94 3.91 3.20
CA VAL A 41 -7.85 5.08 4.08
C VAL A 41 -7.58 4.65 5.52
N SER A 42 -8.29 3.64 6.02
CA SER A 42 -8.09 3.10 7.37
C SER A 42 -6.68 2.51 7.55
N PHE A 43 -6.20 1.79 6.53
CA PHE A 43 -4.84 1.25 6.50
C PHE A 43 -3.79 2.36 6.53
N LEU A 44 -3.95 3.40 5.70
CA LEU A 44 -3.02 4.55 5.67
C LEU A 44 -3.00 5.30 7.01
N ILE A 45 -4.16 5.52 7.61
CA ILE A 45 -4.25 6.15 8.94
C ILE A 45 -3.55 5.29 9.99
N SER A 46 -3.81 3.99 10.00
CA SER A 46 -3.17 3.04 10.91
C SER A 46 -1.65 3.03 10.72
N GLN A 47 -1.18 2.95 9.49
CA GLN A 47 0.26 3.01 9.15
C GLN A 47 0.90 4.32 9.64
N LEU A 48 0.25 5.45 9.44
CA LEU A 48 0.76 6.76 9.90
C LEU A 48 0.91 6.80 11.43
N PHE A 49 -0.08 6.31 12.17
CA PHE A 49 -0.03 6.28 13.63
C PHE A 49 1.00 5.28 14.16
N PHE A 50 1.02 4.07 13.64
CA PHE A 50 1.97 3.04 14.10
C PHE A 50 3.39 3.31 13.63
N SER A 51 3.58 3.70 12.37
CA SER A 51 4.91 3.97 11.82
C SER A 51 5.56 5.18 12.47
N ALA A 52 4.82 6.27 12.70
CA ALA A 52 5.37 7.47 13.29
C ALA A 52 5.74 7.31 14.76
N LEU A 53 4.95 6.57 15.56
CA LEU A 53 5.16 6.48 17.01
C LEU A 53 6.04 5.29 17.42
N VAL A 54 5.73 4.09 16.91
CA VAL A 54 6.39 2.87 17.38
C VAL A 54 7.68 2.61 16.61
N MET A 55 7.63 2.73 15.29
CA MET A 55 8.78 2.43 14.44
C MET A 55 9.90 3.47 14.55
N ASP A 56 9.57 4.75 14.72
CA ASP A 56 10.58 5.78 14.97
C ASP A 56 11.29 5.53 16.30
N HIS A 57 10.55 5.15 17.34
CA HIS A 57 11.12 4.83 18.64
C HIS A 57 12.03 3.59 18.57
N MET A 58 11.61 2.51 17.91
CA MET A 58 12.40 1.32 17.73
C MET A 58 13.64 1.55 16.85
N ALA A 59 13.49 2.31 15.78
CA ALA A 59 14.61 2.68 14.90
C ALA A 59 15.67 3.51 15.68
N ARG A 60 15.24 4.44 16.51
CA ARG A 60 16.13 5.22 17.40
C ARG A 60 16.92 4.33 18.35
N ILE A 61 16.26 3.42 19.05
CA ILE A 61 16.93 2.50 19.98
C ILE A 61 17.96 1.64 19.25
N THR A 62 17.60 1.14 18.06
CA THR A 62 18.48 0.31 17.25
C THR A 62 19.69 1.11 16.75
N GLU A 63 19.47 2.35 16.29
CA GLU A 63 20.54 3.24 15.83
C GLU A 63 21.53 3.55 16.96
N ILE A 64 21.03 3.89 18.16
CA ILE A 64 21.88 4.11 19.34
C ILE A 64 22.73 2.87 19.67
N LYS A 65 22.12 1.68 19.61
CA LYS A 65 22.84 0.43 19.94
C LYS A 65 23.92 0.08 18.92
N ILE A 66 23.73 0.42 17.64
CA ILE A 66 24.66 0.04 16.57
C ILE A 66 25.72 1.11 16.33
N THR A 67 25.34 2.39 16.30
CA THR A 67 26.22 3.50 15.92
C THR A 67 26.72 4.34 17.10
N GLY A 68 26.13 4.17 18.28
CA GLY A 68 26.40 4.99 19.47
C GLY A 68 25.85 6.41 19.40
N ALA A 69 25.23 6.81 18.29
CA ALA A 69 24.69 8.13 18.08
C ALA A 69 23.34 8.05 17.37
N VAL A 70 22.50 9.09 17.54
CA VAL A 70 21.25 9.23 16.78
C VAL A 70 21.43 10.32 15.74
N THR A 71 21.22 10.00 14.48
CA THR A 71 21.10 11.01 13.44
C THR A 71 19.70 11.63 13.58
N GLU A 72 19.59 12.81 14.19
CA GLU A 72 18.31 13.50 14.21
C GLU A 72 17.98 13.96 12.80
N PRO A 73 16.81 13.56 12.25
CA PRO A 73 16.35 14.10 10.99
C PRO A 73 16.13 15.60 11.11
N GLU A 74 16.32 16.32 10.03
CA GLU A 74 16.09 17.75 9.94
C GLU A 74 14.73 18.11 10.56
N LYS A 75 14.72 19.03 11.54
CA LYS A 75 13.50 19.41 12.28
C LYS A 75 12.57 20.20 11.35
N LEU A 76 11.82 19.49 10.52
CA LEU A 76 10.76 20.08 9.72
C LEU A 76 9.54 20.40 10.61
N PRO A 77 8.81 21.48 10.35
CA PRO A 77 7.54 21.73 11.02
C PRO A 77 6.60 20.54 10.82
N LEU A 78 5.88 20.15 11.87
CA LEU A 78 5.08 18.92 11.94
C LEU A 78 4.19 18.69 10.71
N TRP A 79 3.56 19.72 10.19
CA TRP A 79 2.69 19.61 9.02
C TRP A 79 3.46 19.30 7.71
N LYS A 80 4.69 19.84 7.54
CA LYS A 80 5.55 19.52 6.38
C LYS A 80 6.09 18.09 6.47
N SER A 81 6.46 17.66 7.67
CA SER A 81 6.87 16.29 7.93
C SER A 81 5.73 15.34 7.59
N PHE A 82 4.51 15.62 8.06
CA PHE A 82 3.32 14.84 7.79
C PHE A 82 2.98 14.78 6.30
N ALA A 83 2.97 15.92 5.61
CA ALA A 83 2.73 15.97 4.18
C ALA A 83 3.79 15.21 3.37
N SER A 84 5.07 15.30 3.75
CA SER A 84 6.15 14.57 3.07
C SER A 84 6.04 13.06 3.27
N ILE A 85 5.64 12.60 4.46
CA ILE A 85 5.39 11.19 4.74
C ILE A 85 4.25 10.68 3.87
N ILE A 86 3.10 11.36 3.83
CA ILE A 86 1.96 10.98 2.98
C ILE A 86 2.37 10.89 1.51
N LEU A 87 3.04 11.93 0.98
CA LEU A 87 3.48 11.97 -0.41
C LEU A 87 4.47 10.85 -0.77
N GLN A 88 5.22 10.35 0.18
CA GLN A 88 6.15 9.25 -0.01
C GLN A 88 5.51 7.88 0.19
N GLU A 89 4.51 7.77 1.07
CA GLU A 89 3.77 6.52 1.32
C GLU A 89 2.77 6.18 0.20
N ILE A 90 2.18 7.20 -0.45
CA ILE A 90 1.27 6.98 -1.58
C ILE A 90 1.92 6.15 -2.70
N PRO A 91 3.08 6.53 -3.28
CA PRO A 91 3.73 5.72 -4.32
C PRO A 91 4.14 4.33 -3.82
N ARG A 92 4.57 4.23 -2.56
CA ARG A 92 4.96 2.96 -1.93
C ARG A 92 3.79 1.98 -1.86
N SER A 93 2.60 2.46 -1.57
CA SER A 93 1.39 1.62 -1.50
C SER A 93 0.80 1.33 -2.88
N ILE A 94 0.83 2.33 -3.79
CA ILE A 94 0.23 2.22 -5.11
C ILE A 94 1.02 1.26 -6.03
N VAL A 95 2.35 1.27 -5.98
CA VAL A 95 3.17 0.44 -6.87
C VAL A 95 2.90 -1.06 -6.68
N PRO A 96 2.92 -1.63 -5.45
CA PRO A 96 2.53 -3.02 -5.22
C PRO A 96 1.09 -3.32 -5.64
N LEU A 97 0.16 -2.40 -5.38
CA LEU A 97 -1.24 -2.56 -5.72
C LEU A 97 -1.44 -2.67 -7.24
N ILE A 98 -0.85 -1.75 -8.00
CA ILE A 98 -0.94 -1.77 -9.47
C ILE A 98 -0.31 -3.04 -10.04
N LEU A 99 0.88 -3.44 -9.56
CA LEU A 99 1.53 -4.65 -10.01
C LEU A 99 0.71 -5.90 -9.69
N SER A 100 0.13 -5.98 -8.50
CA SER A 100 -0.75 -7.09 -8.11
C SER A 100 -2.02 -7.13 -8.96
N LEU A 101 -2.62 -5.98 -9.26
CA LEU A 101 -3.79 -5.88 -10.12
C LEU A 101 -3.47 -6.30 -11.56
N LEU A 102 -2.33 -5.88 -12.10
CA LEU A 102 -1.87 -6.30 -13.43
C LEU A 102 -1.69 -7.80 -13.49
N ILE A 103 -1.01 -8.40 -12.51
CA ILE A 103 -0.82 -9.85 -12.44
C ILE A 103 -2.16 -10.57 -12.35
N LEU A 104 -3.10 -10.08 -11.55
CA LEU A 104 -4.44 -10.64 -11.43
C LEU A 104 -5.17 -10.64 -12.78
N VAL A 105 -5.19 -9.49 -13.46
CA VAL A 105 -5.87 -9.35 -14.78
C VAL A 105 -5.22 -10.23 -15.81
N PHE A 106 -3.89 -10.23 -15.93
CA PHE A 106 -3.17 -11.08 -16.87
C PHE A 106 -3.33 -12.57 -16.55
N GLY A 107 -3.38 -12.94 -15.27
CA GLY A 107 -3.62 -14.32 -14.83
C GLY A 107 -5.00 -14.84 -15.22
N TRP A 108 -5.99 -13.95 -15.29
CA TRP A 108 -7.36 -14.30 -15.71
C TRP A 108 -7.50 -14.42 -17.23
N VAL A 109 -6.82 -13.57 -17.98
CA VAL A 109 -6.97 -13.45 -19.44
C VAL A 109 -6.05 -14.42 -20.19
N THR A 110 -4.95 -14.85 -19.55
CA THR A 110 -3.93 -15.67 -20.23
C THR A 110 -3.80 -17.05 -19.60
N PRO A 111 -3.37 -18.08 -20.38
CA PRO A 111 -3.08 -19.42 -19.85
C PRO A 111 -1.84 -19.45 -18.93
N LEU A 112 -1.20 -18.30 -18.67
CA LEU A 112 -0.04 -18.14 -17.81
C LEU A 112 -0.39 -18.07 -16.31
N GLY A 113 -1.64 -18.28 -15.92
CA GLY A 113 -2.13 -18.22 -14.55
C GLY A 113 -1.21 -18.87 -13.51
N PRO A 114 -0.77 -20.13 -13.67
CA PRO A 114 0.12 -20.79 -12.70
C PRO A 114 1.47 -20.06 -12.51
N ILE A 115 2.07 -19.57 -13.61
CA ILE A 115 3.35 -18.83 -13.56
C ILE A 115 3.14 -17.48 -12.85
N LEU A 116 2.06 -16.80 -13.17
CA LEU A 116 1.73 -15.51 -12.58
C LEU A 116 1.38 -15.62 -11.08
N THR A 117 0.85 -16.75 -10.65
CA THR A 117 0.63 -17.02 -9.22
C THR A 117 1.96 -17.11 -8.46
N VAL A 118 2.94 -17.82 -8.99
CA VAL A 118 4.29 -17.90 -8.40
C VAL A 118 4.96 -16.53 -8.38
N LEU A 119 4.85 -15.78 -9.47
CA LEU A 119 5.38 -14.42 -9.57
C LEU A 119 4.72 -13.48 -8.57
N SER A 120 3.40 -13.59 -8.38
CA SER A 120 2.65 -12.82 -7.38
C SER A 120 3.14 -13.11 -5.97
N GLY A 121 3.37 -14.39 -5.63
CA GLY A 121 3.96 -14.79 -4.36
C GLY A 121 5.35 -14.19 -4.16
N ALA A 122 6.23 -14.28 -5.16
CA ALA A 122 7.56 -13.70 -5.10
C ALA A 122 7.52 -12.17 -4.92
N LEU A 123 6.63 -11.48 -5.62
CA LEU A 123 6.43 -10.04 -5.45
C LEU A 123 5.93 -9.68 -4.05
N ALA A 124 4.96 -10.44 -3.52
CA ALA A 124 4.47 -10.24 -2.17
C ALA A 124 5.60 -10.35 -1.13
N ILE A 125 6.47 -11.36 -1.28
CA ILE A 125 7.67 -11.54 -0.43
C ILE A 125 8.58 -10.30 -0.51
N VAL A 126 8.89 -9.85 -1.71
CA VAL A 126 9.78 -8.70 -1.94
C VAL A 126 9.19 -7.43 -1.31
N PHE A 127 7.90 -7.16 -1.53
CA PHE A 127 7.26 -5.96 -0.99
C PHE A 127 7.10 -6.01 0.53
N LEU A 128 6.78 -7.17 1.09
CA LEU A 128 6.71 -7.36 2.54
C LEU A 128 8.08 -7.15 3.20
N SER A 129 9.14 -7.70 2.58
CA SER A 129 10.52 -7.46 3.01
C SER A 129 10.89 -5.99 2.91
N TRP A 130 10.55 -5.34 1.79
CA TRP A 130 10.80 -3.92 1.61
C TRP A 130 10.09 -3.06 2.63
N ASP A 131 8.87 -3.38 2.96
CA ASP A 131 8.07 -2.69 3.99
C ASP A 131 8.81 -2.62 5.33
N ASN A 132 9.49 -3.70 5.70
CA ASN A 132 10.26 -3.79 6.93
C ASN A 132 11.65 -3.11 6.84
N THR A 133 12.28 -3.09 5.68
CA THR A 133 13.64 -2.55 5.51
C THR A 133 13.68 -1.07 5.14
N ASP A 134 12.58 -0.54 4.60
CA ASP A 134 12.46 0.83 4.13
C ASP A 134 12.19 1.87 5.22
N LEU A 135 12.01 1.44 6.45
CA LEU A 135 11.68 2.31 7.59
C LEU A 135 12.75 3.38 7.83
N ILE A 136 14.04 3.01 7.84
CA ILE A 136 15.15 3.94 8.07
C ILE A 136 15.31 4.93 6.92
N PRO A 137 15.33 4.51 5.63
CA PRO A 137 15.32 5.42 4.50
C PRO A 137 14.12 6.36 4.46
N ALA A 138 12.93 5.88 4.83
CA ALA A 138 11.71 6.69 4.93
C ALA A 138 11.83 7.77 6.00
N ARG A 139 12.32 7.40 7.18
CA ARG A 139 12.57 8.32 8.29
C ARG A 139 13.55 9.45 7.91
N ASN A 140 14.59 9.12 7.16
CA ASN A 140 15.58 10.08 6.66
C ASN A 140 15.07 10.89 5.45
N LEU A 141 13.78 10.84 5.14
CA LEU A 141 13.12 11.56 4.05
C LEU A 141 13.78 11.34 2.67
N LEU A 142 14.40 10.19 2.47
CA LEU A 142 14.98 9.83 1.18
C LEU A 142 13.86 9.75 0.12
N PRO A 143 14.03 10.40 -1.05
CA PRO A 143 12.99 10.42 -2.06
C PRO A 143 12.68 9.01 -2.56
N PHE A 144 11.39 8.72 -2.78
CA PHE A 144 10.88 7.41 -3.21
C PHE A 144 11.69 6.78 -4.36
N LYS A 145 12.07 7.57 -5.37
CA LYS A 145 12.85 7.10 -6.51
C LYS A 145 14.19 6.45 -6.10
N LYS A 146 14.87 7.00 -5.09
CA LYS A 146 16.14 6.43 -4.59
C LYS A 146 15.86 5.14 -3.79
N ARG A 147 14.84 5.13 -2.98
CA ARG A 147 14.41 3.98 -2.17
C ARG A 147 14.00 2.81 -3.07
N PHE A 148 13.17 3.08 -4.08
CA PHE A 148 12.77 2.09 -5.08
C PHE A 148 13.95 1.59 -5.93
N GLY A 149 14.87 2.48 -6.30
CA GLY A 149 16.11 2.09 -6.99
C GLY A 149 16.99 1.17 -6.15
N PHE A 150 17.01 1.35 -4.83
CA PHE A 150 17.70 0.45 -3.91
C PHE A 150 17.01 -0.91 -3.86
N LEU A 151 15.68 -0.95 -3.72
CA LEU A 151 14.89 -2.18 -3.79
C LEU A 151 15.22 -3.01 -5.04
N MET A 152 15.21 -2.36 -6.22
CA MET A 152 15.50 -3.04 -7.50
C MET A 152 16.91 -3.65 -7.55
N LYS A 153 17.88 -3.03 -6.91
CA LYS A 153 19.26 -3.55 -6.85
C LYS A 153 19.42 -4.69 -5.84
N THR A 154 18.54 -4.78 -4.86
CA THR A 154 18.64 -5.73 -3.74
C THR A 154 17.51 -6.75 -3.71
N ILE A 155 16.82 -6.98 -4.83
CA ILE A 155 15.74 -7.99 -4.96
C ILE A 155 16.13 -9.37 -4.38
N PRO A 156 17.32 -9.94 -4.68
CA PRO A 156 17.70 -11.24 -4.12
C PRO A 156 17.76 -11.24 -2.59
N PHE A 157 18.23 -10.16 -1.99
CA PHE A 157 18.22 -9.97 -0.54
C PHE A 157 16.79 -9.94 0.00
N HIS A 158 15.90 -9.18 -0.64
CA HIS A 158 14.50 -9.07 -0.20
C HIS A 158 13.74 -10.38 -0.35
N LEU A 159 14.03 -11.18 -1.37
CA LEU A 159 13.47 -12.53 -1.50
C LEU A 159 13.92 -13.42 -0.34
N GLY A 160 15.21 -13.45 -0.01
CA GLY A 160 15.72 -14.26 1.09
C GLY A 160 15.23 -13.80 2.46
N PHE A 161 15.20 -12.48 2.69
CA PHE A 161 14.75 -11.91 3.97
C PHE A 161 13.22 -12.01 4.15
N GLY A 162 12.46 -11.93 3.07
CA GLY A 162 11.00 -11.96 3.13
C GLY A 162 10.39 -13.35 3.25
N LEU A 163 11.12 -14.42 2.88
CA LEU A 163 10.65 -15.80 2.97
C LEU A 163 10.14 -16.23 4.36
N PRO A 164 10.83 -15.93 5.47
CA PRO A 164 10.36 -16.28 6.81
C PRO A 164 9.03 -15.66 7.22
N PHE A 165 8.61 -14.59 6.58
CA PHE A 165 7.33 -13.93 6.88
C PHE A 165 6.12 -14.58 6.20
N LEU A 166 6.34 -15.59 5.33
CA LEU A 166 5.26 -16.36 4.68
C LEU A 166 4.90 -17.64 5.43
N VAL A 167 5.69 -18.05 6.41
CA VAL A 167 5.50 -19.23 7.26
C VAL A 167 4.94 -18.80 8.59
#